data_1014b2f8a22a1cb7898b505df2e52ae3
#
_entry.id   1014b2f8a22a1cb7898b505df2e52ae3
#
_cell.length_a   1.000
_cell.length_b   1.000
_cell.length_c   1.000
_cell.angle_alpha   90.00
_cell.angle_beta   90.00
_cell.angle_gamma   90.00
#
_symmetry.space_group_name_H-M   'P 1'
#
loop_
_entity.id
_entity.type
_entity.pdbx_description
1 polymer ?
#
loop_
_entity_poly.entity_id
_entity_poly.type
_entity_poly.pdbx_seq_one_letter_code
_entity_poly.pdbx_strand_id
1 'polypeptide(L)'
;MLERKRSVNHMILYPAIDLVGGKAVRLYKGDYAQMTVYSEDPVSVAKDFQKAGARRMHLVDLEAAKSGIPANAETIRSIAEQTDLFLEVGGGIRNMEILETYLSLGVDLKDGFVAIKGWTETSELTAEDFFSRMEQLGVKTVICTDISRDGAMKGTNRALYKQLSGQFSIDLIASGGVSSMEDILALKEMGLHGAIIGKAYYTGAIDLKEALEAAR
;
A
#
# COMPACT_ATOMS: atom_id res chain seq x y z
N MET A 1 20.15 12.06 -23.54
CA MET A 1 19.91 11.44 -22.22
C MET A 1 19.56 12.55 -21.25
N LEU A 2 18.28 12.89 -21.16
CA LEU A 2 17.81 13.97 -20.27
C LEU A 2 17.63 13.33 -18.88
N GLU A 3 18.55 13.63 -17.97
CA GLU A 3 18.32 13.39 -16.55
C GLU A 3 17.04 14.12 -16.16
N ARG A 4 15.94 13.38 -16.03
CA ARG A 4 14.79 13.86 -15.26
C ARG A 4 15.29 14.01 -13.82
N LYS A 5 15.68 15.23 -13.44
CA LYS A 5 15.70 15.60 -12.03
C LYS A 5 14.31 15.34 -11.52
N ARG A 6 14.09 14.16 -10.89
CA ARG A 6 12.93 13.97 -10.03
C ARG A 6 12.97 15.16 -9.08
N SER A 7 11.95 16.00 -9.12
CA SER A 7 11.83 17.07 -8.15
C SER A 7 11.65 16.37 -6.80
N VAL A 8 12.77 16.13 -6.15
CA VAL A 8 12.81 15.57 -4.82
C VAL A 8 12.12 16.59 -3.95
N ASN A 9 11.11 16.16 -3.20
CA ASN A 9 11.02 16.51 -1.79
C ASN A 9 9.64 16.27 -1.16
N HIS A 10 8.73 15.56 -1.85
CA HIS A 10 7.44 15.31 -1.21
C HIS A 10 7.02 13.86 -1.44
N MET A 11 7.31 12.99 -0.48
CA MET A 11 6.79 11.62 -0.48
C MET A 11 5.41 11.57 0.16
N ILE A 12 4.46 10.88 -0.46
CA ILE A 12 3.10 10.74 0.05
C ILE A 12 3.04 9.52 0.98
N LEU A 13 2.54 9.71 2.18
CA LEU A 13 2.28 8.60 3.10
C LEU A 13 0.80 8.23 3.08
N TYR A 14 0.54 6.94 3.00
CA TYR A 14 -0.76 6.32 3.03
C TYR A 14 -0.87 5.45 4.29
N PRO A 15 -1.43 5.96 5.40
CA PRO A 15 -1.83 5.08 6.48
C PRO A 15 -2.86 4.09 5.96
N ALA A 16 -2.80 2.83 6.40
CA ALA A 16 -3.58 1.75 5.81
C ALA A 16 -4.51 1.07 6.81
N ILE A 17 -5.70 0.72 6.31
CA ILE A 17 -6.65 -0.16 6.99
C ILE A 17 -6.93 -1.38 6.09
N ASP A 18 -6.72 -2.57 6.61
CA ASP A 18 -7.24 -3.80 6.03
C ASP A 18 -8.59 -4.13 6.68
N LEU A 19 -9.56 -4.55 5.89
CA LEU A 19 -10.93 -4.82 6.34
C LEU A 19 -11.26 -6.30 6.25
N VAL A 20 -11.78 -6.85 7.34
CA VAL A 20 -12.45 -8.17 7.41
C VAL A 20 -13.66 -8.05 8.32
N GLY A 21 -14.84 -8.40 7.83
CA GLY A 21 -16.08 -8.37 8.61
C GLY A 21 -16.39 -6.99 9.19
N GLY A 22 -16.09 -5.90 8.46
CA GLY A 22 -16.30 -4.53 8.90
C GLY A 22 -15.32 -4.02 9.95
N LYS A 23 -14.22 -4.74 10.24
CA LYS A 23 -13.23 -4.41 11.26
C LYS A 23 -11.89 -4.07 10.66
N ALA A 24 -11.12 -3.21 11.34
CA ALA A 24 -9.73 -2.92 10.99
C ALA A 24 -8.82 -4.04 11.52
N VAL A 25 -8.14 -4.72 10.59
CA VAL A 25 -7.31 -5.89 10.89
C VAL A 25 -5.92 -5.76 10.27
N ARG A 26 -5.02 -6.67 10.63
CA ARG A 26 -3.75 -6.92 9.92
C ARG A 26 -3.45 -8.40 9.90
N LEU A 27 -2.93 -8.86 8.76
CA LEU A 27 -2.41 -10.21 8.61
C LEU A 27 -0.90 -10.22 8.87
N TYR A 28 -0.38 -11.31 9.39
CA TYR A 28 1.05 -11.54 9.39
C TYR A 28 1.46 -12.23 8.09
N LYS A 29 2.22 -11.53 7.24
CA LYS A 29 2.66 -12.02 5.92
C LYS A 29 1.52 -12.56 5.04
N GLY A 30 0.34 -11.95 5.11
CA GLY A 30 -0.83 -12.36 4.34
C GLY A 30 -1.54 -13.62 4.83
N ASP A 31 -1.13 -14.18 5.96
CA ASP A 31 -1.75 -15.38 6.52
C ASP A 31 -3.04 -15.05 7.28
N TYR A 32 -4.18 -15.46 6.73
CA TYR A 32 -5.51 -15.25 7.34
C TYR A 32 -5.67 -15.97 8.69
N ALA A 33 -4.91 -17.03 8.94
CA ALA A 33 -4.90 -17.72 10.24
C ALA A 33 -4.16 -16.91 11.32
N GLN A 34 -3.34 -15.94 10.91
CA GLN A 34 -2.58 -15.05 11.79
C GLN A 34 -3.10 -13.60 11.70
N MET A 35 -4.41 -13.46 11.76
CA MET A 35 -5.10 -12.16 11.74
C MET A 35 -5.17 -11.57 13.16
N THR A 36 -4.86 -10.28 13.26
CA THR A 36 -5.07 -9.49 14.48
C THR A 36 -6.09 -8.39 14.20
N VAL A 37 -7.11 -8.28 15.04
CA VAL A 37 -8.08 -7.17 15.03
C VAL A 37 -7.48 -6.01 15.84
N TYR A 38 -7.39 -4.82 15.24
CA TYR A 38 -6.91 -3.62 15.89
C TYR A 38 -8.01 -2.65 16.26
N SER A 39 -9.12 -2.65 15.52
CA SER A 39 -10.30 -1.84 15.85
C SER A 39 -11.58 -2.48 15.30
N GLU A 40 -12.64 -2.40 16.10
CA GLU A 40 -14.00 -2.74 15.69
C GLU A 40 -14.65 -1.58 14.90
N ASP A 41 -14.06 -0.38 14.93
CA ASP A 41 -14.56 0.83 14.27
C ASP A 41 -13.50 1.42 13.33
N PRO A 42 -13.44 0.97 12.05
CA PRO A 42 -12.52 1.50 11.05
C PRO A 42 -12.72 3.00 10.74
N VAL A 43 -13.95 3.50 10.90
CA VAL A 43 -14.26 4.92 10.65
C VAL A 43 -13.54 5.81 11.67
N SER A 44 -13.53 5.39 12.95
CA SER A 44 -12.77 6.09 13.99
C SER A 44 -11.28 6.11 13.69
N VAL A 45 -10.71 4.99 13.22
CA VAL A 45 -9.30 4.92 12.81
C VAL A 45 -9.01 5.88 11.66
N ALA A 46 -9.88 5.92 10.64
CA ALA A 46 -9.71 6.85 9.52
C ALA A 46 -9.78 8.32 9.95
N LYS A 47 -10.67 8.65 10.89
CA LYS A 47 -10.72 9.99 11.50
C LYS A 47 -9.43 10.34 12.26
N ASP A 48 -8.83 9.37 12.93
CA ASP A 48 -7.55 9.60 13.61
C ASP A 48 -6.40 9.81 12.61
N PHE A 49 -6.41 9.12 11.47
CA PHE A 49 -5.48 9.42 10.37
C PHE A 49 -5.65 10.86 9.86
N GLN A 50 -6.90 11.29 9.64
CA GLN A 50 -7.18 12.66 9.21
C GLN A 50 -6.74 13.69 10.25
N LYS A 51 -7.00 13.47 11.54
CA LYS A 51 -6.54 14.34 12.64
C LYS A 51 -5.01 14.44 12.72
N ALA A 52 -4.30 13.33 12.43
CA ALA A 52 -2.84 13.32 12.37
C ALA A 52 -2.28 14.11 11.17
N GLY A 53 -3.13 14.51 10.22
CA GLY A 53 -2.78 15.31 9.05
C GLY A 53 -2.62 14.51 7.77
N ALA A 54 -3.03 13.25 7.75
CA ALA A 54 -3.12 12.47 6.52
C ALA A 54 -4.16 13.12 5.57
N ARG A 55 -3.88 13.06 4.28
CA ARG A 55 -4.81 13.48 3.22
C ARG A 55 -5.23 12.33 2.33
N ARG A 56 -4.54 11.20 2.45
CA ARG A 56 -4.77 9.98 1.68
C ARG A 56 -4.67 8.80 2.61
N MET A 57 -5.37 7.73 2.29
CA MET A 57 -5.24 6.45 2.97
C MET A 57 -5.40 5.30 2.00
N HIS A 58 -4.85 4.15 2.37
CA HIS A 58 -4.98 2.89 1.65
C HIS A 58 -5.96 1.98 2.39
N LEU A 59 -6.93 1.44 1.66
CA LEU A 59 -7.93 0.49 2.16
C LEU A 59 -7.83 -0.82 1.41
N VAL A 60 -7.84 -1.94 2.10
CA VAL A 60 -7.90 -3.26 1.46
C VAL A 60 -9.10 -4.04 1.96
N ASP A 61 -10.00 -4.40 1.05
CA ASP A 61 -11.05 -5.40 1.34
C ASP A 61 -10.44 -6.80 1.19
N LEU A 62 -9.98 -7.39 2.31
CA LEU A 62 -9.33 -8.70 2.30
C LEU A 62 -10.29 -9.85 1.94
N GLU A 63 -11.58 -9.70 2.23
CA GLU A 63 -12.59 -10.68 1.83
C GLU A 63 -12.84 -10.62 0.34
N ALA A 64 -12.92 -9.42 -0.24
CA ALA A 64 -13.03 -9.24 -1.68
C ALA A 64 -11.75 -9.70 -2.40
N ALA A 65 -10.57 -9.46 -1.82
CA ALA A 65 -9.31 -9.97 -2.37
C ALA A 65 -9.33 -11.50 -2.55
N LYS A 66 -9.92 -12.21 -1.58
CA LYS A 66 -10.05 -13.66 -1.60
C LYS A 66 -11.19 -14.15 -2.51
N SER A 67 -12.38 -13.59 -2.36
CA SER A 67 -13.61 -14.07 -2.99
C SER A 67 -13.94 -13.40 -4.32
N GLY A 68 -13.47 -12.17 -4.54
CA GLY A 68 -13.90 -11.30 -5.63
C GLY A 68 -15.25 -10.60 -5.36
N ILE A 69 -15.82 -10.74 -4.16
CA ILE A 69 -17.10 -10.14 -3.78
C ILE A 69 -16.84 -9.04 -2.75
N PRO A 70 -17.20 -7.77 -3.03
CA PRO A 70 -17.03 -6.66 -2.09
C PRO A 70 -17.84 -6.88 -0.80
N ALA A 71 -17.18 -7.35 0.25
CA ALA A 71 -17.84 -7.65 1.52
C ALA A 71 -17.88 -6.43 2.46
N ASN A 72 -16.94 -5.49 2.30
CA ASN A 72 -16.79 -4.33 3.18
C ASN A 72 -17.20 -3.00 2.52
N ALA A 73 -18.01 -3.04 1.45
CA ALA A 73 -18.40 -1.86 0.68
C ALA A 73 -19.10 -0.78 1.54
N GLU A 74 -19.98 -1.17 2.49
CA GLU A 74 -20.65 -0.24 3.39
C GLU A 74 -19.67 0.44 4.37
N THR A 75 -18.69 -0.30 4.87
CA THR A 75 -17.63 0.26 5.74
C THR A 75 -16.78 1.27 4.97
N ILE A 76 -16.40 0.95 3.72
CA ILE A 76 -15.64 1.84 2.84
C ILE A 76 -16.45 3.11 2.53
N ARG A 77 -17.73 2.96 2.23
CA ARG A 77 -18.64 4.10 2.01
C ARG A 77 -18.74 4.98 3.25
N SER A 78 -18.91 4.38 4.43
CA SER A 78 -18.97 5.12 5.70
C SER A 78 -17.69 5.91 5.99
N ILE A 79 -16.53 5.37 5.65
CA ILE A 79 -15.24 6.09 5.74
C ILE A 79 -15.24 7.28 4.76
N ALA A 80 -15.63 7.06 3.50
CA ALA A 80 -15.67 8.09 2.48
C ALA A 80 -16.62 9.25 2.83
N GLU A 81 -17.77 8.95 3.42
CA GLU A 81 -18.76 9.96 3.80
C GLU A 81 -18.37 10.74 5.06
N GLN A 82 -17.58 10.16 5.95
CA GLN A 82 -17.26 10.73 7.26
C GLN A 82 -15.84 11.30 7.36
N THR A 83 -15.05 11.25 6.28
CA THR A 83 -13.70 11.83 6.22
C THR A 83 -13.48 12.55 4.88
N ASP A 84 -12.55 13.50 4.86
CA ASP A 84 -12.08 14.17 3.64
C ASP A 84 -10.84 13.48 3.05
N LEU A 85 -10.57 12.24 3.43
CA LEU A 85 -9.41 11.49 2.95
C LEU A 85 -9.63 11.02 1.51
N PHE A 86 -8.62 11.18 0.66
CA PHE A 86 -8.59 10.47 -0.61
C PHE A 86 -8.36 8.98 -0.34
N LEU A 87 -9.33 8.16 -0.71
CA LEU A 87 -9.29 6.73 -0.49
C LEU A 87 -8.69 6.02 -1.71
N GLU A 88 -7.65 5.25 -1.46
CA GLU A 88 -7.13 4.29 -2.41
C GLU A 88 -7.60 2.90 -1.94
N VAL A 89 -8.41 2.25 -2.76
CA VAL A 89 -9.06 0.99 -2.36
C VAL A 89 -8.49 -0.16 -3.17
N GLY A 90 -8.01 -1.20 -2.46
CA GLY A 90 -7.55 -2.46 -3.02
C GLY A 90 -8.44 -3.62 -2.57
N GLY A 91 -8.20 -4.77 -3.20
CA GLY A 91 -8.89 -6.02 -2.89
C GLY A 91 -10.03 -6.34 -3.86
N GLY A 92 -9.91 -7.48 -4.55
CA GLY A 92 -10.98 -8.06 -5.36
C GLY A 92 -11.37 -7.33 -6.66
N ILE A 93 -10.63 -6.35 -7.10
CA ILE A 93 -10.86 -5.63 -8.35
C ILE A 93 -10.50 -6.56 -9.51
N ARG A 94 -11.52 -7.12 -10.19
CA ARG A 94 -11.32 -8.16 -11.22
C ARG A 94 -11.93 -7.83 -12.58
N ASN A 95 -12.51 -6.64 -12.77
CA ASN A 95 -13.07 -6.21 -14.05
C ASN A 95 -12.72 -4.75 -14.36
N MET A 96 -12.83 -4.38 -15.64
CA MET A 96 -12.48 -3.04 -16.13
C MET A 96 -13.41 -1.95 -15.59
N GLU A 97 -14.67 -2.25 -15.35
CA GLU A 97 -15.65 -1.30 -14.82
C GLU A 97 -15.28 -0.81 -13.41
N ILE A 98 -14.72 -1.69 -12.60
CA ILE A 98 -14.17 -1.34 -11.28
C ILE A 98 -12.82 -0.63 -11.42
N LEU A 99 -11.98 -1.03 -12.41
CA LEU A 99 -10.67 -0.46 -12.65
C LEU A 99 -10.72 1.00 -13.11
N GLU A 100 -11.72 1.38 -13.91
CA GLU A 100 -11.90 2.77 -14.39
C GLU A 100 -12.14 3.76 -13.25
N THR A 101 -12.61 3.27 -12.10
CA THR A 101 -12.80 4.06 -10.88
C THR A 101 -11.50 4.27 -10.11
N TYR A 102 -10.46 3.45 -10.37
CA TYR A 102 -9.19 3.45 -9.64
C TYR A 102 -8.01 3.61 -10.58
N LEU A 103 -7.37 4.78 -10.57
CA LEU A 103 -6.25 5.15 -11.47
C LEU A 103 -4.87 4.58 -11.05
N SER A 104 -4.80 3.73 -10.03
CA SER A 104 -3.55 3.12 -9.54
C SER A 104 -3.60 1.61 -9.68
N LEU A 105 -2.51 1.01 -10.15
CA LEU A 105 -2.31 -0.44 -10.16
C LEU A 105 -1.52 -0.88 -8.94
N GLY A 106 -1.97 -1.95 -8.28
CA GLY A 106 -1.20 -2.63 -7.26
C GLY A 106 -0.55 -3.90 -7.79
N VAL A 107 0.65 -4.19 -7.35
CA VAL A 107 1.34 -5.46 -7.56
C VAL A 107 1.91 -5.95 -6.24
N ASP A 108 1.64 -7.19 -5.92
CA ASP A 108 2.18 -7.86 -4.75
C ASP A 108 3.26 -8.83 -5.20
N LEU A 109 4.41 -8.76 -4.55
CA LEU A 109 5.59 -9.56 -4.90
C LEU A 109 5.93 -10.53 -3.78
N LYS A 110 6.25 -11.76 -4.16
CA LYS A 110 6.80 -12.78 -3.27
C LYS A 110 8.03 -13.40 -3.92
N ASP A 111 9.16 -13.29 -3.25
CA ASP A 111 10.44 -13.83 -3.73
C ASP A 111 10.83 -13.36 -5.15
N GLY A 112 10.46 -12.11 -5.50
CA GLY A 112 10.74 -11.49 -6.80
C GLY A 112 9.74 -11.81 -7.91
N PHE A 113 8.69 -12.57 -7.65
CA PHE A 113 7.63 -12.92 -8.60
C PHE A 113 6.30 -12.30 -8.21
N VAL A 114 5.45 -12.03 -9.22
CA VAL A 114 4.11 -11.49 -8.99
C VAL A 114 3.25 -12.53 -8.29
N ALA A 115 2.72 -12.16 -7.13
CA ALA A 115 1.78 -12.97 -6.37
C ALA A 115 0.35 -12.76 -6.89
N ILE A 116 -0.43 -13.84 -6.89
CA ILE A 116 -1.80 -13.88 -7.40
C ILE A 116 -2.72 -14.57 -6.40
N LYS A 117 -4.02 -14.51 -6.64
CA LYS A 117 -5.07 -15.18 -5.84
C LYS A 117 -4.98 -14.88 -4.33
N GLY A 118 -4.83 -13.60 -3.97
CA GLY A 118 -4.72 -13.20 -2.57
C GLY A 118 -3.48 -13.80 -1.88
N TRP A 119 -2.35 -13.79 -2.59
CA TRP A 119 -1.02 -14.23 -2.11
C TRP A 119 -0.84 -15.75 -1.94
N THR A 120 -1.83 -16.55 -2.36
CA THR A 120 -1.78 -18.00 -2.21
C THR A 120 -0.93 -18.69 -3.28
N GLU A 121 -0.72 -18.02 -4.41
CA GLU A 121 0.05 -18.52 -5.54
C GLU A 121 1.00 -17.43 -6.06
N THR A 122 2.12 -17.84 -6.67
CA THR A 122 3.00 -16.95 -7.44
C THR A 122 2.86 -17.28 -8.92
N SER A 123 2.96 -16.25 -9.77
CA SER A 123 3.05 -16.43 -11.22
C SER A 123 4.51 -16.66 -11.65
N GLU A 124 4.72 -17.00 -12.93
CA GLU A 124 6.06 -17.03 -13.53
C GLU A 124 6.57 -15.62 -13.91
N LEU A 125 5.74 -14.58 -13.74
CA LEU A 125 6.06 -13.21 -14.10
C LEU A 125 6.96 -12.58 -13.03
N THR A 126 8.15 -12.19 -13.43
CA THR A 126 9.07 -11.47 -12.54
C THR A 126 8.61 -10.02 -12.29
N ALA A 127 9.12 -9.41 -11.23
CA ALA A 127 8.87 -7.99 -10.97
C ALA A 127 9.31 -7.12 -12.16
N GLU A 128 10.50 -7.37 -12.70
CA GLU A 128 11.04 -6.63 -13.83
C GLU A 128 10.17 -6.74 -15.09
N ASP A 129 9.71 -7.94 -15.43
CA ASP A 129 8.83 -8.15 -16.58
C ASP A 129 7.48 -7.44 -16.38
N PHE A 130 6.93 -7.50 -15.16
CA PHE A 130 5.70 -6.79 -14.82
C PHE A 130 5.87 -5.27 -15.01
N PHE A 131 6.89 -4.68 -14.39
CA PHE A 131 7.14 -3.23 -14.47
C PHE A 131 7.43 -2.79 -15.90
N SER A 132 8.20 -3.58 -16.68
CA SER A 132 8.44 -3.30 -18.09
C SER A 132 7.15 -3.24 -18.92
N ARG A 133 6.23 -4.19 -18.70
CA ARG A 133 4.92 -4.18 -19.37
C ARG A 133 4.06 -3.00 -18.94
N MET A 134 4.05 -2.66 -17.65
CA MET A 134 3.28 -1.52 -17.14
C MET A 134 3.79 -0.19 -17.72
N GLU A 135 5.10 -0.03 -17.84
CA GLU A 135 5.71 1.14 -18.46
C GLU A 135 5.33 1.27 -19.95
N GLN A 136 5.36 0.16 -20.70
CA GLN A 136 4.94 0.11 -22.11
C GLN A 136 3.45 0.45 -22.29
N LEU A 137 2.60 0.05 -21.34
CA LEU A 137 1.17 0.38 -21.31
C LEU A 137 0.90 1.81 -20.87
N GLY A 138 1.92 2.57 -20.46
CA GLY A 138 1.79 3.97 -20.03
C GLY A 138 1.28 4.15 -18.60
N VAL A 139 1.31 3.10 -17.78
CA VAL A 139 0.96 3.18 -16.36
C VAL A 139 1.89 4.15 -15.65
N LYS A 140 1.33 5.08 -14.88
CA LYS A 140 2.09 6.15 -14.21
C LYS A 140 2.48 5.81 -12.79
N THR A 141 1.63 5.10 -12.06
CA THR A 141 1.85 4.81 -10.65
C THR A 141 1.60 3.34 -10.37
N VAL A 142 2.49 2.72 -9.61
CA VAL A 142 2.35 1.33 -9.16
C VAL A 142 2.60 1.25 -7.65
N ILE A 143 1.66 0.63 -6.92
CA ILE A 143 1.89 0.18 -5.55
C ILE A 143 2.57 -1.18 -5.64
N CYS A 144 3.70 -1.31 -4.99
CA CYS A 144 4.45 -2.56 -4.96
C CYS A 144 4.58 -3.05 -3.52
N THR A 145 3.94 -4.19 -3.22
CA THR A 145 4.00 -4.81 -1.89
C THR A 145 5.00 -5.96 -1.87
N ASP A 146 6.01 -5.89 -1.00
CA ASP A 146 6.81 -7.07 -0.66
C ASP A 146 6.11 -7.85 0.46
N ILE A 147 5.43 -8.93 0.09
CA ILE A 147 4.67 -9.79 1.00
C ILE A 147 5.57 -10.39 2.09
N SER A 148 6.83 -10.70 1.78
CA SER A 148 7.77 -11.31 2.73
C SER A 148 8.05 -10.39 3.93
N ARG A 149 7.85 -9.09 3.75
CA ARG A 149 8.05 -8.04 4.76
C ARG A 149 6.75 -7.57 5.38
N ASP A 150 5.60 -7.79 4.71
CA ASP A 150 4.33 -7.26 5.18
C ASP A 150 3.95 -7.82 6.56
N GLY A 151 3.55 -6.92 7.46
CA GLY A 151 3.21 -7.25 8.84
C GLY A 151 4.35 -7.78 9.72
N ALA A 152 5.57 -8.00 9.17
CA ALA A 152 6.69 -8.63 9.87
C ALA A 152 7.43 -7.68 10.84
N MET A 153 7.30 -6.35 10.70
CA MET A 153 8.01 -5.34 11.51
C MET A 153 9.53 -5.51 11.49
N LYS A 154 10.09 -5.86 10.32
CA LYS A 154 11.54 -6.12 10.14
C LYS A 154 12.21 -5.18 9.14
N GLY A 155 11.59 -4.04 8.88
CA GLY A 155 12.03 -3.09 7.86
C GLY A 155 11.51 -3.45 6.46
N THR A 156 11.38 -2.42 5.63
CA THR A 156 10.96 -2.55 4.24
C THR A 156 12.09 -3.06 3.34
N ASN A 157 11.77 -3.57 2.15
CA ASN A 157 12.76 -4.09 1.19
C ASN A 157 13.42 -2.97 0.40
N ARG A 158 14.33 -2.24 1.05
CA ARG A 158 15.04 -1.10 0.45
C ARG A 158 15.79 -1.47 -0.84
N ALA A 159 16.32 -2.69 -0.92
CA ALA A 159 17.06 -3.15 -2.11
C ALA A 159 16.13 -3.28 -3.31
N LEU A 160 14.97 -3.89 -3.16
CA LEU A 160 13.94 -4.03 -4.19
C LEU A 160 13.50 -2.66 -4.70
N TYR A 161 13.12 -1.76 -3.79
CA TYR A 161 12.61 -0.44 -4.18
C TYR A 161 13.67 0.43 -4.85
N LYS A 162 14.92 0.35 -4.41
CA LYS A 162 16.05 1.03 -5.06
C LYS A 162 16.26 0.51 -6.48
N GLN A 163 16.19 -0.80 -6.69
CA GLN A 163 16.32 -1.43 -8.00
C GLN A 163 15.19 -0.97 -8.92
N LEU A 164 13.93 -1.16 -8.53
CA LEU A 164 12.78 -0.84 -9.37
C LEU A 164 12.69 0.66 -9.68
N SER A 165 12.90 1.52 -8.69
CA SER A 165 12.88 2.98 -8.90
C SER A 165 14.03 3.48 -9.77
N GLY A 166 15.15 2.76 -9.85
CA GLY A 166 16.28 3.07 -10.71
C GLY A 166 16.11 2.59 -12.16
N GLN A 167 15.33 1.53 -12.37
CA GLN A 167 15.16 0.91 -13.69
C GLN A 167 13.96 1.48 -14.46
N PHE A 168 12.87 1.84 -13.78
CA PHE A 168 11.60 2.22 -14.41
C PHE A 168 11.23 3.67 -14.12
N SER A 169 10.54 4.31 -15.08
CA SER A 169 10.05 5.70 -14.96
C SER A 169 8.62 5.76 -14.36
N ILE A 170 8.25 4.73 -13.61
CA ILE A 170 6.96 4.62 -12.93
C ILE A 170 7.07 5.25 -11.54
N ASP A 171 6.06 5.99 -11.12
CA ASP A 171 5.92 6.49 -9.76
C ASP A 171 5.63 5.33 -8.81
N LEU A 172 6.61 4.96 -7.97
CA LEU A 172 6.56 3.78 -7.13
C LEU A 172 6.07 4.13 -5.72
N ILE A 173 5.05 3.43 -5.24
CA ILE A 173 4.58 3.48 -3.85
C ILE A 173 5.02 2.18 -3.17
N ALA A 174 5.87 2.29 -2.15
CA ALA A 174 6.35 1.15 -1.39
C ALA A 174 5.29 0.64 -0.42
N SER A 175 5.11 -0.67 -0.35
CA SER A 175 4.23 -1.35 0.60
C SER A 175 4.90 -2.61 1.16
N GLY A 176 4.55 -2.95 2.40
CA GLY A 176 5.14 -4.09 3.13
C GLY A 176 6.41 -3.74 3.91
N GLY A 177 6.34 -3.93 5.22
CA GLY A 177 7.47 -3.84 6.14
C GLY A 177 7.92 -2.44 6.57
N VAL A 178 7.27 -1.35 6.15
CA VAL A 178 7.58 0.00 6.67
C VAL A 178 7.31 0.00 8.17
N SER A 179 8.36 0.00 8.98
CA SER A 179 8.28 -0.26 10.42
C SER A 179 8.96 0.78 11.31
N SER A 180 9.67 1.74 10.73
CA SER A 180 10.39 2.78 11.47
C SER A 180 10.46 4.09 10.68
N MET A 181 10.77 5.17 11.37
CA MET A 181 11.06 6.47 10.74
C MET A 181 12.25 6.38 9.78
N GLU A 182 13.23 5.54 10.09
CA GLU A 182 14.39 5.30 9.23
C GLU A 182 13.98 4.69 7.88
N ASP A 183 12.97 3.79 7.85
CA ASP A 183 12.43 3.25 6.59
C ASP A 183 11.80 4.38 5.76
N ILE A 184 11.03 5.27 6.39
CA ILE A 184 10.38 6.41 5.70
C ILE A 184 11.42 7.33 5.08
N LEU A 185 12.44 7.72 5.85
CA LEU A 185 13.51 8.60 5.38
C LEU A 185 14.30 7.95 4.23
N ALA A 186 14.63 6.65 4.36
CA ALA A 186 15.34 5.94 3.30
C ALA A 186 14.54 5.87 2.00
N LEU A 187 13.23 5.58 2.07
CA LEU A 187 12.36 5.56 0.88
C LEU A 187 12.23 6.95 0.26
N LYS A 188 12.13 8.00 1.08
CA LYS A 188 12.13 9.39 0.60
C LYS A 188 13.43 9.75 -0.11
N GLU A 189 14.60 9.41 0.47
CA GLU A 189 15.92 9.63 -0.15
C GLU A 189 16.08 8.91 -1.48
N MET A 190 15.47 7.73 -1.64
CA MET A 190 15.43 7.00 -2.92
C MET A 190 14.52 7.67 -3.96
N GLY A 191 13.77 8.71 -3.58
CA GLY A 191 12.86 9.44 -4.47
C GLY A 191 11.59 8.65 -4.81
N LEU A 192 11.11 7.78 -3.91
CA LEU A 192 9.84 7.10 -4.11
C LEU A 192 8.67 8.10 -4.05
N HIS A 193 7.65 7.83 -4.83
CA HIS A 193 6.43 8.64 -4.88
C HIS A 193 5.66 8.57 -3.57
N GLY A 194 5.60 7.40 -2.93
CA GLY A 194 4.90 7.23 -1.69
C GLY A 194 5.30 5.97 -0.91
N ALA A 195 4.75 5.85 0.29
CA ALA A 195 4.88 4.67 1.12
C ALA A 195 3.59 4.40 1.91
N ILE A 196 3.26 3.13 2.08
CA ILE A 196 2.11 2.67 2.87
C ILE A 196 2.58 2.30 4.26
N ILE A 197 1.94 2.88 5.28
CA ILE A 197 2.18 2.59 6.69
C ILE A 197 0.99 1.79 7.23
N GLY A 198 1.22 0.52 7.53
CA GLY A 198 0.21 -0.37 8.10
C GLY A 198 0.46 -0.62 9.59
N LYS A 199 0.93 -1.83 9.91
CA LYS A 199 1.09 -2.34 11.29
C LYS A 199 1.87 -1.40 12.22
N ALA A 200 2.88 -0.70 11.70
CA ALA A 200 3.71 0.21 12.48
C ALA A 200 2.92 1.34 13.16
N TYR A 201 1.86 1.84 12.53
CA TYR A 201 0.93 2.77 13.18
C TYR A 201 0.21 2.11 14.36
N TYR A 202 -0.40 0.95 14.14
CA TYR A 202 -1.21 0.27 15.15
C TYR A 202 -0.42 -0.21 16.37
N THR A 203 0.87 -0.48 16.19
CA THR A 203 1.78 -0.88 17.27
C THR A 203 2.46 0.30 17.96
N GLY A 204 2.22 1.53 17.49
CA GLY A 204 2.89 2.73 17.99
C GLY A 204 4.38 2.82 17.64
N ALA A 205 4.86 1.99 16.71
CA ALA A 205 6.26 2.03 16.26
C ALA A 205 6.58 3.27 15.42
N ILE A 206 5.55 3.87 14.80
CA ILE A 206 5.65 5.12 14.03
C ILE A 206 4.56 6.06 14.54
N ASP A 207 4.93 7.27 14.94
CA ASP A 207 4.01 8.38 15.12
C ASP A 207 3.62 8.91 13.72
N LEU A 208 2.33 8.86 13.40
CA LEU A 208 1.86 9.20 12.07
C LEU A 208 2.05 10.69 11.76
N LYS A 209 1.90 11.57 12.74
CA LYS A 209 2.09 13.02 12.54
C LYS A 209 3.54 13.32 12.22
N GLU A 210 4.47 12.78 13.01
CA GLU A 210 5.91 12.93 12.78
C GLU A 210 6.33 12.38 11.42
N ALA A 211 5.80 11.20 11.05
CA ALA A 211 6.05 10.57 9.77
C ALA A 211 5.57 11.43 8.59
N LEU A 212 4.36 12.00 8.67
CA LEU A 212 3.80 12.88 7.65
C LEU A 212 4.61 14.18 7.52
N GLU A 213 5.14 14.72 8.62
CA GLU A 213 6.02 15.89 8.60
C GLU A 213 7.37 15.56 7.95
N ALA A 214 7.97 14.43 8.30
CA ALA A 214 9.24 13.98 7.73
C ALA A 214 9.17 13.65 6.23
N ALA A 215 8.01 13.18 5.75
CA ALA A 215 7.79 12.87 4.34
C ALA A 215 7.62 14.11 3.43
N ARG A 216 7.31 15.24 4.00
CA ARG A 216 7.24 16.55 3.30
C ARG A 216 8.64 17.04 2.95
#